data_27607e7bf1176a38062787107142da91
#
_entry.id   27607e7bf1176a38062787107142da91
#
_cell.length_a   1.000
_cell.length_b   1.000
_cell.length_c   1.000
_cell.angle_alpha   90.00
_cell.angle_beta   90.00
_cell.angle_gamma   90.00
#
_symmetry.space_group_name_H-M   'P 1'
#
loop_
_entity.id
_entity.type
_entity.pdbx_description
1 polymer ?
#
loop_
_entity_poly.entity_id
_entity_poly.type
_entity_poly.pdbx_seq_one_letter_code
_entity_poly.pdbx_strand_id
1 'polypeptide(L)'
;MKNAILAASLFASFATASVHLAHAEESGKFSLETGMDYNTGKYGGTQSTDILYVPVTGKYQGKSWTLKLTVPYLQITGPGSVISLINGMGPTGVAAANTPVTRSGLGDVVVAATHNAYNGGPSGLMINLTGKVKLGTASSTKGLGTGKNDYALQSELYQVTGNLTTFGTLGYKVYGNPVGYNLNNVFYGSLGGSYKFDQETNGGIMLNLGQKVTARGSSRLEALFFVSHKLDKTWKTQGYVLKGFTNGVPDWGVGATVAYLL
;
A
#
# COMPACT_ATOMS: atom_id res chain seq x y z
N MET A 1 -29.99 14.08 11.34
CA MET A 1 -28.93 13.17 11.82
C MET A 1 -28.39 12.43 10.60
N LYS A 2 -27.32 12.89 10.01
CA LYS A 2 -26.82 12.38 8.73
C LYS A 2 -25.57 11.54 8.98
N ASN A 3 -25.62 10.29 8.56
CA ASN A 3 -24.57 9.30 8.69
C ASN A 3 -23.40 9.69 7.78
N ALA A 4 -22.31 10.16 8.36
CA ALA A 4 -21.04 10.24 7.66
C ALA A 4 -20.42 8.84 7.69
N ILE A 5 -20.31 8.20 6.54
CA ILE A 5 -19.76 6.86 6.34
C ILE A 5 -18.35 7.00 5.76
N LEU A 6 -17.50 6.14 6.19
CA LEU A 6 -16.04 6.18 6.18
C LEU A 6 -15.42 5.16 5.25
N ALA A 7 -14.27 5.49 4.68
CA ALA A 7 -13.52 4.57 3.84
C ALA A 7 -12.00 4.62 4.03
N ALA A 8 -11.34 3.48 3.89
CA ALA A 8 -9.90 3.35 3.87
C ALA A 8 -9.43 2.78 2.53
N SER A 9 -8.53 3.43 1.84
CA SER A 9 -7.89 2.92 0.64
C SER A 9 -6.43 2.57 0.89
N LEU A 10 -5.97 1.53 0.23
CA LEU A 10 -4.59 1.05 0.26
C LEU A 10 -3.82 1.71 -0.87
N PHE A 11 -2.78 2.43 -0.54
CA PHE A 11 -1.62 2.37 -1.39
C PHE A 11 -0.88 1.09 -0.95
N ALA A 12 -1.09 0.04 -1.71
CA ALA A 12 -0.21 -1.09 -1.62
C ALA A 12 1.18 -0.54 -1.95
N SER A 13 2.00 -0.31 -0.92
CA SER A 13 3.43 -0.43 -1.13
C SER A 13 3.56 -1.85 -1.66
N PHE A 14 3.45 -2.00 -2.99
CA PHE A 14 3.72 -3.24 -3.62
C PHE A 14 5.12 -3.61 -3.18
N ALA A 15 5.19 -4.51 -2.19
CA ALA A 15 6.27 -5.43 -2.24
C ALA A 15 6.12 -6.04 -3.63
N THR A 16 6.81 -5.49 -4.62
CA THR A 16 7.04 -6.21 -5.84
C THR A 16 7.56 -7.54 -5.35
N ALA A 17 6.69 -8.55 -5.30
CA ALA A 17 7.09 -9.92 -5.12
C ALA A 17 7.89 -10.32 -6.36
N SER A 18 8.99 -9.62 -6.55
CA SER A 18 10.10 -10.14 -7.29
C SER A 18 10.63 -11.23 -6.37
N VAL A 19 10.04 -12.42 -6.45
CA VAL A 19 10.65 -13.62 -5.95
C VAL A 19 11.92 -13.79 -6.75
N HIS A 20 12.94 -13.07 -6.34
CA HIS A 20 14.29 -13.44 -6.68
C HIS A 20 14.52 -14.67 -5.81
N LEU A 21 14.47 -15.85 -6.42
CA LEU A 21 15.14 -17.00 -5.86
C LEU A 21 16.53 -16.49 -5.46
N ALA A 22 16.73 -16.34 -4.16
CA ALA A 22 17.99 -15.88 -3.61
C ALA A 22 19.04 -16.97 -3.88
N HIS A 23 19.63 -16.91 -5.06
CA HIS A 23 20.99 -17.38 -5.19
C HIS A 23 21.81 -16.40 -4.37
N ALA A 24 22.61 -16.95 -3.49
CA ALA A 24 23.50 -16.21 -2.62
C ALA A 24 24.47 -15.37 -3.47
N GLU A 25 24.06 -14.13 -3.76
CA GLU A 25 24.89 -13.13 -4.44
C GLU A 25 24.71 -11.79 -3.76
N GLU A 26 25.87 -11.26 -3.36
CA GLU A 26 26.22 -9.89 -3.02
C GLU A 26 25.22 -9.05 -2.24
N SER A 27 25.58 -8.77 -1.00
CA SER A 27 24.96 -7.80 -0.12
C SER A 27 25.09 -6.38 -0.70
N GLY A 28 23.97 -5.66 -0.74
CA GLY A 28 24.00 -4.23 -0.94
C GLY A 28 23.47 -3.73 -2.29
N LYS A 29 22.28 -4.16 -2.72
CA LYS A 29 21.62 -3.60 -3.91
C LYS A 29 20.74 -2.42 -3.53
N PHE A 30 20.97 -1.28 -4.18
CA PHE A 30 20.10 -0.13 -4.08
C PHE A 30 19.15 -0.08 -5.27
N SER A 31 17.96 0.43 -5.05
CA SER A 31 17.03 0.77 -6.13
C SER A 31 16.23 2.00 -5.77
N LEU A 32 15.84 2.73 -6.80
CA LEU A 32 14.93 3.86 -6.73
C LEU A 32 13.67 3.51 -7.50
N GLU A 33 12.51 3.70 -6.87
CA GLU A 33 11.22 3.43 -7.48
C GLU A 33 10.36 4.68 -7.40
N THR A 34 9.64 4.98 -8.47
CA THR A 34 8.61 6.02 -8.50
C THR A 34 7.43 5.52 -9.30
N GLY A 35 6.31 6.22 -9.20
CA GLY A 35 5.10 5.84 -9.91
C GLY A 35 4.00 6.85 -9.74
N MET A 36 2.83 6.48 -10.22
CA MET A 36 1.62 7.26 -10.09
C MET A 36 0.44 6.32 -9.85
N ASP A 37 -0.34 6.64 -8.83
CA ASP A 37 -1.55 5.92 -8.46
C ASP A 37 -2.71 6.91 -8.49
N TYR A 38 -3.75 6.60 -9.24
CA TYR A 38 -5.01 7.33 -9.24
C TYR A 38 -6.12 6.43 -8.71
N ASN A 39 -6.83 6.94 -7.72
CA ASN A 39 -7.93 6.23 -7.08
C ASN A 39 -9.14 7.13 -6.99
N THR A 40 -10.33 6.58 -7.24
CA THR A 40 -11.60 7.29 -7.13
C THR A 40 -12.61 6.44 -6.38
N GLY A 41 -13.44 7.06 -5.56
CA GLY A 41 -14.47 6.36 -4.81
C GLY A 41 -15.34 7.28 -3.97
N LYS A 42 -16.56 6.84 -3.72
CA LYS A 42 -17.50 7.59 -2.86
C LYS A 42 -17.29 7.36 -1.37
N TYR A 43 -16.60 6.29 -1.04
CA TYR A 43 -16.27 5.95 0.35
C TYR A 43 -17.48 6.00 1.29
N GLY A 44 -18.63 5.51 0.81
CA GLY A 44 -19.90 5.56 1.54
C GLY A 44 -20.58 6.92 1.62
N GLY A 45 -19.99 7.93 1.01
CA GLY A 45 -20.60 9.26 0.82
C GLY A 45 -21.43 9.34 -0.46
N THR A 46 -21.92 10.54 -0.75
CA THR A 46 -22.66 10.84 -2.00
C THR A 46 -21.78 11.38 -3.10
N GLN A 47 -20.63 11.95 -2.74
CA GLN A 47 -19.66 12.56 -3.65
C GLN A 47 -18.38 11.73 -3.72
N SER A 48 -17.77 11.68 -4.92
CA SER A 48 -16.49 11.02 -5.12
C SER A 48 -15.34 11.81 -4.49
N THR A 49 -14.34 11.08 -4.04
CA THR A 49 -13.02 11.60 -3.70
C THR A 49 -12.01 10.97 -4.65
N ASP A 50 -11.28 11.83 -5.35
CA ASP A 50 -10.20 11.46 -6.25
C ASP A 50 -8.87 11.69 -5.58
N ILE A 51 -7.97 10.72 -5.71
CA ILE A 51 -6.68 10.72 -5.04
C ILE A 51 -5.60 10.41 -6.06
N LEU A 52 -4.70 11.34 -6.25
CA LEU A 52 -3.45 11.14 -6.97
C LEU A 52 -2.32 10.97 -5.94
N TYR A 53 -1.57 9.89 -6.06
CA TYR A 53 -0.43 9.59 -5.20
C TYR A 53 0.79 9.30 -6.05
N VAL A 54 1.87 10.03 -5.80
CA VAL A 54 3.14 9.91 -6.53
C VAL A 54 4.24 9.61 -5.51
N PRO A 55 4.59 8.32 -5.28
CA PRO A 55 5.65 7.94 -4.36
C PRO A 55 7.03 8.06 -5.00
N VAL A 56 8.02 8.43 -4.20
CA VAL A 56 9.44 8.18 -4.49
C VAL A 56 9.97 7.29 -3.37
N THR A 57 10.45 6.09 -3.72
CA THR A 57 10.90 5.08 -2.76
C THR A 57 12.36 4.70 -3.03
N GLY A 58 13.22 4.97 -2.06
CA GLY A 58 14.55 4.38 -1.97
C GLY A 58 14.47 3.02 -1.29
N LYS A 59 15.11 2.01 -1.87
CA LYS A 59 15.18 0.66 -1.33
C LYS A 59 16.63 0.19 -1.27
N TYR A 60 17.01 -0.33 -0.12
CA TYR A 60 18.25 -1.07 0.07
C TYR A 60 17.95 -2.53 0.37
N GLN A 61 18.52 -3.44 -0.38
CA GLN A 61 18.36 -4.89 -0.20
C GLN A 61 19.69 -5.51 0.19
N GLY A 62 19.81 -5.88 1.47
CA GLY A 62 20.90 -6.68 2.00
C GLY A 62 20.60 -8.17 1.95
N LYS A 63 21.45 -8.96 2.60
CA LYS A 63 21.36 -10.43 2.59
C LYS A 63 20.05 -10.96 3.23
N SER A 64 19.68 -10.43 4.38
CA SER A 64 18.49 -10.87 5.14
C SER A 64 17.53 -9.71 5.43
N TRP A 65 17.92 -8.49 5.13
CA TRP A 65 17.16 -7.28 5.42
C TRP A 65 16.91 -6.47 4.17
N THR A 66 15.71 -5.95 4.08
CA THR A 66 15.35 -4.92 3.09
C THR A 66 14.85 -3.69 3.82
N LEU A 67 15.46 -2.54 3.53
CA LEU A 67 15.02 -1.24 4.06
C LEU A 67 14.36 -0.44 2.95
N LYS A 68 13.27 0.24 3.26
CA LYS A 68 12.56 1.13 2.33
C LYS A 68 12.27 2.46 3.01
N LEU A 69 12.46 3.54 2.25
CA LEU A 69 12.05 4.89 2.60
C LEU A 69 11.19 5.44 1.48
N THR A 70 9.95 5.79 1.78
CA THR A 70 9.01 6.36 0.80
C THR A 70 8.62 7.78 1.19
N VAL A 71 8.79 8.71 0.25
CA VAL A 71 8.34 10.10 0.36
C VAL A 71 7.31 10.32 -0.75
N PRO A 72 6.01 10.46 -0.43
CA PRO A 72 4.99 10.63 -1.44
C PRO A 72 4.61 12.11 -1.63
N TYR A 73 4.16 12.42 -2.84
CA TYR A 73 3.32 13.58 -3.10
C TYR A 73 1.86 13.13 -3.22
N LEU A 74 0.95 13.92 -2.66
CA LEU A 74 -0.48 13.66 -2.63
C LEU A 74 -1.26 14.82 -3.23
N GLN A 75 -2.28 14.50 -4.01
CA GLN A 75 -3.37 15.40 -4.33
C GLN A 75 -4.70 14.69 -4.07
N ILE A 76 -5.56 15.32 -3.31
CA ILE A 76 -6.87 14.81 -2.93
C ILE A 76 -7.90 15.83 -3.36
N THR A 77 -8.84 15.42 -4.21
CA THR A 77 -9.97 16.25 -4.66
C THR A 77 -11.26 15.59 -4.20
N GLY A 78 -12.01 16.26 -3.37
CA GLY A 78 -13.26 15.74 -2.82
C GLY A 78 -13.66 16.39 -1.51
N PRO A 79 -14.76 15.92 -0.88
CA PRO A 79 -15.15 16.37 0.45
C PRO A 79 -14.05 16.04 1.46
N GLY A 80 -13.85 16.88 2.47
CA GLY A 80 -12.74 16.78 3.43
C GLY A 80 -12.70 15.54 4.35
N SER A 81 -13.33 14.44 3.96
CA SER A 81 -13.56 13.24 4.78
C SER A 81 -12.48 12.15 4.66
N VAL A 82 -11.45 12.37 3.86
CA VAL A 82 -10.39 11.37 3.59
C VAL A 82 -9.01 11.93 3.94
N ILE A 83 -8.19 11.14 4.63
CA ILE A 83 -6.82 11.48 5.05
C ILE A 83 -5.85 10.33 4.79
N SER A 84 -4.55 10.64 4.78
CA SER A 84 -3.48 9.63 4.66
C SER A 84 -3.27 8.88 5.98
N LEU A 85 -3.24 7.56 5.87
CA LEU A 85 -2.92 6.62 6.95
C LEU A 85 -1.78 5.69 6.50
N ILE A 86 -1.20 4.93 7.43
CA ILE A 86 -0.18 3.93 7.06
C ILE A 86 -0.76 2.91 6.07
N ASN A 87 -0.08 2.70 4.96
CA ASN A 87 -0.53 1.88 3.83
C ASN A 87 -1.89 2.31 3.26
N GLY A 88 -2.16 3.61 3.15
CA GLY A 88 -3.33 4.05 2.43
C GLY A 88 -3.91 5.38 2.86
N MET A 89 -5.09 5.64 2.34
CA MET A 89 -5.93 6.77 2.70
C MET A 89 -7.10 6.24 3.53
N GLY A 90 -7.55 7.04 4.45
CA GLY A 90 -8.68 6.67 5.29
C GLY A 90 -9.54 7.87 5.64
N PRO A 91 -10.73 7.59 6.09
CA PRO A 91 -11.70 8.63 6.44
C PRO A 91 -11.39 9.27 7.78
N THR A 92 -11.75 10.52 7.90
CA THR A 92 -11.53 11.32 9.11
C THR A 92 -12.50 11.02 10.23
N GLY A 93 -13.67 10.46 9.94
CA GLY A 93 -14.78 10.36 10.90
C GLY A 93 -15.46 11.70 11.17
N VAL A 94 -14.99 12.77 10.60
CA VAL A 94 -15.55 14.12 10.72
C VAL A 94 -16.52 14.37 9.56
N ALA A 95 -17.63 15.05 9.81
CA ALA A 95 -18.56 15.44 8.76
C ALA A 95 -17.84 16.32 7.73
N ALA A 96 -17.93 15.93 6.45
CA ALA A 96 -17.33 16.67 5.36
C ALA A 96 -18.16 17.89 4.98
N ALA A 97 -17.50 18.95 4.55
CA ALA A 97 -18.17 20.02 3.80
C ALA A 97 -18.71 19.42 2.48
N ASN A 98 -19.89 19.83 2.06
CA ASN A 98 -20.53 19.33 0.84
C ASN A 98 -19.82 19.82 -0.46
N THR A 99 -18.90 20.75 -0.34
CA THR A 99 -18.17 21.31 -1.50
C THR A 99 -16.84 20.59 -1.68
N PRO A 100 -16.57 19.96 -2.83
CA PRO A 100 -15.28 19.37 -3.11
C PRO A 100 -14.17 20.42 -3.10
N VAL A 101 -13.05 20.08 -2.46
CA VAL A 101 -11.86 20.92 -2.38
C VAL A 101 -10.66 20.11 -2.82
N THR A 102 -9.77 20.70 -3.62
CA THR A 102 -8.48 20.10 -3.97
C THR A 102 -7.42 20.51 -2.95
N ARG A 103 -6.75 19.53 -2.40
CA ARG A 103 -5.66 19.67 -1.43
C ARG A 103 -4.45 18.91 -1.94
N SER A 104 -3.27 19.52 -1.88
CA SER A 104 -2.06 18.84 -2.37
C SER A 104 -0.82 19.22 -1.57
N GLY A 105 0.19 18.38 -1.61
CA GLY A 105 1.48 18.55 -0.97
C GLY A 105 2.19 17.23 -0.68
N LEU A 106 3.27 17.30 0.08
CA LEU A 106 3.95 16.08 0.54
C LEU A 106 3.06 15.32 1.52
N GLY A 107 3.02 14.02 1.35
CA GLY A 107 2.35 13.10 2.25
C GLY A 107 3.23 12.69 3.43
N ASP A 108 2.74 11.72 4.21
CA ASP A 108 3.48 11.15 5.32
C ASP A 108 4.62 10.27 4.81
N VAL A 109 5.82 10.48 5.34
CA VAL A 109 6.99 9.63 5.06
C VAL A 109 6.79 8.26 5.70
N VAL A 110 7.09 7.19 4.94
CA VAL A 110 6.99 5.82 5.43
C VAL A 110 8.37 5.16 5.40
N VAL A 111 8.75 4.60 6.53
CA VAL A 111 9.94 3.75 6.67
C VAL A 111 9.48 2.31 6.89
N ALA A 112 10.10 1.36 6.19
CA ALA A 112 9.85 -0.05 6.39
C ALA A 112 11.15 -0.84 6.46
N ALA A 113 11.17 -1.83 7.35
CA ALA A 113 12.25 -2.80 7.47
C ALA A 113 11.66 -4.21 7.38
N THR A 114 12.12 -4.98 6.41
CA THR A 114 11.71 -6.37 6.19
C THR A 114 12.88 -7.28 6.48
N HIS A 115 12.65 -8.27 7.33
CA HIS A 115 13.57 -9.37 7.60
C HIS A 115 13.08 -10.63 6.88
N ASN A 116 13.95 -11.27 6.10
CA ASN A 116 13.68 -12.60 5.57
C ASN A 116 13.93 -13.62 6.69
N ALA A 117 12.85 -14.04 7.35
CA ALA A 117 12.90 -14.90 8.52
C ALA A 117 13.10 -16.39 8.14
N TYR A 118 12.63 -16.78 6.95
CA TYR A 118 12.79 -18.13 6.42
C TYR A 118 12.88 -18.12 4.91
N ASN A 119 13.85 -18.84 4.39
CA ASN A 119 14.00 -19.12 2.97
C ASN A 119 14.28 -20.63 2.79
N GLY A 120 13.27 -21.36 2.41
CA GLY A 120 13.29 -22.81 2.27
C GLY A 120 14.00 -23.34 1.02
N GLY A 121 14.67 -22.50 0.25
CA GLY A 121 15.43 -22.91 -0.94
C GLY A 121 14.57 -23.73 -1.92
N PRO A 122 14.90 -25.02 -2.13
CA PRO A 122 14.17 -25.86 -3.08
C PRO A 122 12.68 -26.04 -2.77
N SER A 123 12.24 -25.89 -1.52
CA SER A 123 10.82 -25.97 -1.17
C SER A 123 9.99 -24.82 -1.74
N GLY A 124 10.64 -23.72 -2.14
CA GLY A 124 9.97 -22.52 -2.63
C GLY A 124 9.24 -21.70 -1.58
N LEU A 125 9.26 -22.13 -0.31
CA LEU A 125 8.62 -21.41 0.79
C LEU A 125 9.53 -20.28 1.30
N MET A 126 8.96 -19.07 1.43
CA MET A 126 9.64 -17.93 2.05
C MET A 126 8.71 -17.24 3.05
N ILE A 127 9.28 -16.78 4.16
CA ILE A 127 8.57 -16.04 5.20
C ILE A 127 9.34 -14.75 5.49
N ASN A 128 8.66 -13.64 5.36
CA ASN A 128 9.17 -12.32 5.71
C ASN A 128 8.43 -11.74 6.91
N LEU A 129 9.14 -10.97 7.72
CA LEU A 129 8.58 -10.14 8.78
C LEU A 129 8.87 -8.67 8.46
N THR A 130 7.85 -7.84 8.40
CA THR A 130 7.99 -6.42 8.05
C THR A 130 7.43 -5.52 9.14
N GLY A 131 8.27 -4.65 9.67
CA GLY A 131 7.88 -3.51 10.49
C GLY A 131 7.77 -2.25 9.63
N LYS A 132 6.74 -1.42 9.87
CA LYS A 132 6.52 -0.15 9.17
C LYS A 132 6.20 0.96 10.15
N VAL A 133 6.73 2.14 9.88
CA VAL A 133 6.41 3.38 10.59
C VAL A 133 6.04 4.43 9.56
N LYS A 134 4.85 5.00 9.70
CA LYS A 134 4.46 6.22 9.00
C LYS A 134 4.73 7.40 9.93
N LEU A 135 5.56 8.31 9.51
CA LEU A 135 5.86 9.56 10.23
C LEU A 135 4.80 10.61 9.86
N GLY A 136 4.25 11.30 10.86
CA GLY A 136 3.23 12.33 10.65
C GLY A 136 3.81 13.63 10.09
N THR A 137 4.43 13.56 8.90
CA THR A 137 5.12 14.68 8.23
C THR A 137 4.22 15.46 7.29
N ALA A 138 3.11 14.90 6.87
CA ALA A 138 2.14 15.57 6.03
C ALA A 138 1.40 16.68 6.77
N SER A 139 0.98 17.70 6.04
CA SER A 139 0.22 18.81 6.60
C SER A 139 -1.17 18.36 7.09
N SER A 140 -1.35 18.30 8.39
CA SER A 140 -2.65 17.99 9.01
C SER A 140 -3.66 19.13 8.82
N THR A 141 -3.20 20.38 8.73
CA THR A 141 -4.05 21.53 8.46
C THR A 141 -4.64 21.52 7.05
N LYS A 142 -3.92 20.95 6.09
CA LYS A 142 -4.43 20.70 4.73
C LYS A 142 -5.19 19.39 4.62
N GLY A 143 -5.28 18.58 5.70
CA GLY A 143 -5.92 17.28 5.66
C GLY A 143 -5.19 16.25 4.81
N LEU A 144 -3.86 16.38 4.62
CA LEU A 144 -3.02 15.42 3.88
C LEU A 144 -2.53 14.28 4.76
N GLY A 145 -2.62 14.41 6.08
CA GLY A 145 -2.28 13.40 7.06
C GLY A 145 -2.87 13.71 8.42
N THR A 146 -2.69 12.80 9.37
CA THR A 146 -3.18 12.95 10.75
C THR A 146 -2.26 13.80 11.63
N GLY A 147 -1.03 14.10 11.18
CA GLY A 147 0.03 14.68 12.02
C GLY A 147 0.50 13.73 13.12
N LYS A 148 0.15 12.46 13.07
CA LYS A 148 0.52 11.42 14.04
C LYS A 148 1.26 10.28 13.35
N ASN A 149 2.12 9.61 14.12
CA ASN A 149 2.79 8.41 13.63
C ASN A 149 1.83 7.22 13.70
N ASP A 150 1.91 6.35 12.69
CA ASP A 150 1.26 5.04 12.68
C ASP A 150 2.32 3.94 12.62
N TYR A 151 1.99 2.78 13.16
CA TYR A 151 2.89 1.63 13.18
C TYR A 151 2.20 0.40 12.62
N ALA A 152 2.95 -0.46 11.96
CA ALA A 152 2.42 -1.76 11.53
C ALA A 152 3.49 -2.84 11.63
N LEU A 153 3.05 -4.04 11.96
CA LEU A 153 3.84 -5.26 11.89
C LEU A 153 3.07 -6.26 11.03
N GLN A 154 3.76 -6.94 10.11
CA GLN A 154 3.15 -7.95 9.25
C GLN A 154 4.09 -9.12 9.00
N SER A 155 3.49 -10.29 8.80
CA SER A 155 4.14 -11.47 8.25
C SER A 155 3.67 -11.67 6.82
N GLU A 156 4.58 -12.05 5.95
CA GLU A 156 4.34 -12.32 4.52
C GLU A 156 4.85 -13.71 4.22
N LEU A 157 4.00 -14.52 3.61
CA LEU A 157 4.31 -15.89 3.21
C LEU A 157 4.22 -15.98 1.70
N TYR A 158 5.23 -16.61 1.09
CA TYR A 158 5.29 -16.87 -0.35
C TYR A 158 5.56 -18.35 -0.57
N GLN A 159 4.86 -18.95 -1.53
CA GLN A 159 5.11 -20.30 -2.01
C GLN A 159 5.30 -20.27 -3.52
N VAL A 160 6.51 -20.64 -3.97
CA VAL A 160 6.86 -20.75 -5.40
C VAL A 160 6.74 -22.20 -5.82
N THR A 161 5.95 -22.45 -6.87
CA THR A 161 5.76 -23.78 -7.46
C THR A 161 5.83 -23.65 -8.99
N GLY A 162 7.00 -23.91 -9.55
CA GLY A 162 7.24 -23.67 -10.98
C GLY A 162 7.07 -22.19 -11.35
N ASN A 163 6.17 -21.89 -12.26
CA ASN A 163 5.86 -20.54 -12.70
C ASN A 163 4.80 -19.85 -11.82
N LEU A 164 4.15 -20.56 -10.91
CA LEU A 164 3.15 -20.01 -10.01
C LEU A 164 3.78 -19.60 -8.68
N THR A 165 3.51 -18.39 -8.24
CA THR A 165 3.79 -17.94 -6.87
C THR A 165 2.46 -17.62 -6.20
N THR A 166 2.13 -18.30 -5.10
CA THR A 166 1.05 -17.89 -4.21
C THR A 166 1.62 -17.12 -3.03
N PHE A 167 0.86 -16.17 -2.51
CA PHE A 167 1.31 -15.37 -1.39
C PHE A 167 0.16 -14.93 -0.48
N GLY A 168 0.51 -14.68 0.77
CA GLY A 168 -0.41 -14.16 1.76
C GLY A 168 0.29 -13.24 2.73
N THR A 169 -0.46 -12.29 3.28
CA THR A 169 0.00 -11.37 4.32
C THR A 169 -0.99 -11.38 5.47
N LEU A 170 -0.49 -11.33 6.68
CA LEU A 170 -1.27 -11.03 7.89
C LEU A 170 -0.53 -9.95 8.67
N GLY A 171 -1.22 -8.89 9.06
CA GLY A 171 -0.63 -7.78 9.77
C GLY A 171 -1.58 -7.10 10.75
N TYR A 172 -0.98 -6.32 11.64
CA TYR A 172 -1.66 -5.48 12.60
C TYR A 172 -1.15 -4.04 12.49
N LYS A 173 -2.06 -3.06 12.54
CA LYS A 173 -1.76 -1.63 12.49
C LYS A 173 -2.25 -0.93 13.72
N VAL A 174 -1.40 -0.06 14.25
CA VAL A 174 -1.69 0.87 15.33
C VAL A 174 -1.67 2.28 14.77
N TYR A 175 -2.77 2.97 14.89
CA TYR A 175 -2.91 4.34 14.38
C TYR A 175 -2.70 5.37 15.48
N GLY A 176 -1.94 6.42 15.17
CA GLY A 176 -1.89 7.61 16.01
C GLY A 176 -3.21 8.38 15.93
N ASN A 177 -3.85 8.59 17.08
CA ASN A 177 -5.13 9.29 17.18
C ASN A 177 -4.91 10.80 17.42
N PRO A 178 -5.16 11.67 16.44
CA PRO A 178 -5.21 13.10 16.67
C PRO A 178 -6.51 13.52 17.36
N VAL A 179 -6.51 14.71 17.92
CA VAL A 179 -7.72 15.27 18.56
C VAL A 179 -8.87 15.31 17.53
N GLY A 180 -10.06 14.85 17.93
CA GLY A 180 -11.25 14.80 17.07
C GLY A 180 -11.37 13.55 16.20
N TYR A 181 -10.40 12.64 16.24
CA TYR A 181 -10.43 11.36 15.53
C TYR A 181 -10.46 10.20 16.53
N ASN A 182 -11.14 9.13 16.12
CA ASN A 182 -11.17 7.88 16.89
C ASN A 182 -10.91 6.72 15.90
N LEU A 183 -9.62 6.43 15.69
CA LEU A 183 -9.16 5.39 14.78
C LEU A 183 -8.94 4.10 15.55
N ASN A 184 -9.53 3.01 15.09
CA ASN A 184 -9.33 1.68 15.65
C ASN A 184 -8.00 1.11 15.15
N ASN A 185 -7.28 0.43 16.00
CA ASN A 185 -6.23 -0.47 15.56
C ASN A 185 -6.86 -1.66 14.83
N VAL A 186 -6.24 -2.14 13.76
CA VAL A 186 -6.87 -3.10 12.86
C VAL A 186 -5.96 -4.25 12.47
N PHE A 187 -6.53 -5.43 12.35
CA PHE A 187 -5.95 -6.51 11.58
C PHE A 187 -6.24 -6.30 10.09
N TYR A 188 -5.28 -6.65 9.27
CA TYR A 188 -5.41 -6.66 7.82
C TYR A 188 -4.65 -7.82 7.21
N GLY A 189 -4.98 -8.17 6.00
CA GLY A 189 -4.30 -9.23 5.28
C GLY A 189 -4.49 -9.14 3.78
N SER A 190 -3.77 -9.99 3.08
CA SER A 190 -3.95 -10.20 1.65
C SER A 190 -3.73 -11.67 1.30
N LEU A 191 -4.35 -12.09 0.21
CA LEU A 191 -4.13 -13.38 -0.43
C LEU A 191 -4.04 -13.16 -1.92
N GLY A 192 -3.11 -13.83 -2.58
CA GLY A 192 -2.96 -13.65 -4.01
C GLY A 192 -2.10 -14.72 -4.66
N GLY A 193 -1.98 -14.57 -5.97
CA GLY A 193 -1.10 -15.38 -6.78
C GLY A 193 -0.62 -14.62 -7.99
N SER A 194 0.57 -14.96 -8.46
CA SER A 194 1.14 -14.45 -9.70
C SER A 194 1.68 -15.58 -10.54
N TYR A 195 1.58 -15.44 -11.84
CA TYR A 195 2.10 -16.39 -12.82
C TYR A 195 3.21 -15.73 -13.64
N LYS A 196 4.31 -16.41 -13.76
CA LYS A 196 5.44 -16.02 -14.59
C LYS A 196 5.20 -16.48 -16.01
N PHE A 197 4.86 -15.55 -16.92
CA PHE A 197 4.58 -15.84 -18.33
C PHE A 197 5.86 -16.17 -19.10
N ASP A 198 6.91 -15.38 -18.83
CA ASP A 198 8.25 -15.54 -19.39
C ASP A 198 9.32 -15.09 -18.37
N GLN A 199 10.57 -14.87 -18.80
CA GLN A 199 11.66 -14.46 -17.90
C GLN A 199 11.53 -13.03 -17.42
N GLU A 200 10.87 -12.19 -18.17
CA GLU A 200 10.72 -10.75 -17.94
C GLU A 200 9.35 -10.38 -17.39
N THR A 201 8.31 -11.16 -17.71
CA THR A 201 6.90 -10.79 -17.46
C THR A 201 6.23 -11.70 -16.45
N ASN A 202 5.60 -11.12 -15.46
CA ASN A 202 4.67 -11.81 -14.59
C ASN A 202 3.41 -10.97 -14.37
N GLY A 203 2.32 -11.62 -14.04
CA GLY A 203 1.07 -10.95 -13.70
C GLY A 203 0.30 -11.76 -12.68
N GLY A 204 -0.62 -11.11 -12.00
CA GLY A 204 -1.34 -11.77 -10.93
C GLY A 204 -2.54 -11.01 -10.43
N ILE A 205 -3.14 -11.61 -9.42
CA ILE A 205 -4.29 -11.05 -8.69
C ILE A 205 -4.00 -11.11 -7.19
N MET A 206 -4.49 -10.10 -6.47
CA MET A 206 -4.42 -10.03 -5.02
C MET A 206 -5.76 -9.53 -4.46
N LEU A 207 -6.25 -10.17 -3.43
CA LEU A 207 -7.36 -9.70 -2.60
C LEU A 207 -6.79 -9.09 -1.32
N ASN A 208 -7.21 -7.88 -1.00
CA ASN A 208 -6.86 -7.18 0.24
C ASN A 208 -8.08 -7.10 1.14
N LEU A 209 -7.86 -7.42 2.41
CA LEU A 209 -8.86 -7.42 3.46
C LEU A 209 -8.37 -6.60 4.66
N GLY A 210 -9.30 -6.03 5.41
CA GLY A 210 -8.96 -5.34 6.66
C GLY A 210 -10.20 -4.98 7.46
N GLN A 211 -9.99 -4.84 8.75
CA GLN A 211 -11.01 -4.37 9.65
C GLN A 211 -11.31 -2.88 9.42
N LYS A 212 -12.47 -2.43 9.85
CA LYS A 212 -12.86 -1.02 9.79
C LYS A 212 -12.00 -0.16 10.70
N VAL A 213 -11.48 0.92 10.15
CA VAL A 213 -10.59 1.85 10.85
C VAL A 213 -11.34 2.74 11.85
N THR A 214 -12.62 2.93 11.68
CA THR A 214 -13.44 3.70 12.62
C THR A 214 -14.75 2.99 12.91
N ALA A 215 -15.39 3.35 14.01
CA ALA A 215 -16.62 2.70 14.45
C ALA A 215 -17.74 2.71 13.40
N ARG A 216 -17.84 3.80 12.62
CA ARG A 216 -18.88 3.99 11.57
C ARG A 216 -18.39 3.61 10.16
N GLY A 217 -17.13 3.19 10.01
CA GLY A 217 -16.55 2.81 8.74
C GLY A 217 -16.94 1.41 8.29
N SER A 218 -16.59 1.11 7.05
CA SER A 218 -16.69 -0.22 6.46
C SER A 218 -15.35 -0.94 6.57
N SER A 219 -15.39 -2.26 6.59
CA SER A 219 -14.23 -3.10 6.43
C SER A 219 -13.66 -2.91 5.03
N ARG A 220 -12.43 -3.33 4.84
CA ARG A 220 -11.75 -3.32 3.56
C ARG A 220 -11.97 -4.63 2.84
N LEU A 221 -12.35 -4.55 1.57
CA LEU A 221 -12.30 -5.64 0.61
C LEU A 221 -12.08 -5.06 -0.79
N GLU A 222 -10.97 -5.40 -1.42
CA GLU A 222 -10.63 -4.98 -2.77
C GLU A 222 -9.84 -6.05 -3.49
N ALA A 223 -9.98 -6.13 -4.80
CA ALA A 223 -9.15 -6.93 -5.69
C ALA A 223 -8.23 -6.04 -6.50
N LEU A 224 -7.04 -6.54 -6.76
CA LEU A 224 -6.03 -5.87 -7.54
C LEU A 224 -5.47 -6.83 -8.57
N PHE A 225 -5.44 -6.42 -9.83
CA PHE A 225 -4.82 -7.12 -10.96
C PHE A 225 -3.59 -6.37 -11.37
N PHE A 226 -2.47 -7.06 -11.52
CA PHE A 226 -1.20 -6.42 -11.86
C PHE A 226 -0.43 -7.19 -12.92
N VAL A 227 0.38 -6.46 -13.67
CA VAL A 227 1.40 -7.00 -14.57
C VAL A 227 2.70 -6.26 -14.29
N SER A 228 3.78 -7.02 -14.14
CA SER A 228 5.13 -6.50 -14.00
C SER A 228 5.98 -6.98 -15.16
N HIS A 229 6.83 -6.08 -15.66
CA HIS A 229 7.74 -6.38 -16.76
C HIS A 229 9.13 -5.81 -16.48
N LYS A 230 10.16 -6.63 -16.71
CA LYS A 230 11.55 -6.18 -16.70
C LYS A 230 11.90 -5.70 -18.10
N LEU A 231 12.18 -4.41 -18.25
CA LEU A 231 12.62 -3.85 -19.53
C LEU A 231 14.03 -4.30 -19.87
N ASP A 232 14.88 -4.37 -18.85
CA ASP A 232 16.27 -4.86 -18.92
C ASP A 232 16.78 -5.29 -17.53
N LYS A 233 18.10 -5.36 -17.35
CA LYS A 233 18.71 -5.73 -16.05
C LYS A 233 18.56 -4.67 -14.98
N THR A 234 18.33 -3.44 -15.36
CA THR A 234 18.28 -2.23 -14.51
C THR A 234 16.87 -1.71 -14.31
N TRP A 235 16.01 -1.81 -15.32
CA TRP A 235 14.67 -1.21 -15.31
C TRP A 235 13.56 -2.25 -15.19
N LYS A 236 12.64 -1.97 -14.28
CA LYS A 236 11.44 -2.76 -14.09
C LYS A 236 10.23 -1.84 -14.05
N THR A 237 9.14 -2.24 -14.69
CA THR A 237 7.85 -1.54 -14.66
C THR A 237 6.77 -2.44 -14.09
N GLN A 238 5.73 -1.84 -13.53
CA GLN A 238 4.53 -2.53 -13.13
C GLN A 238 3.32 -1.62 -13.35
N GLY A 239 2.25 -2.20 -13.88
CA GLY A 239 0.93 -1.57 -13.95
C GLY A 239 -0.09 -2.39 -13.19
N TYR A 240 -1.14 -1.74 -12.69
CA TYR A 240 -2.24 -2.42 -12.02
C TYR A 240 -3.58 -1.70 -12.15
N VAL A 241 -4.64 -2.46 -11.95
CA VAL A 241 -6.01 -1.97 -11.79
C VAL A 241 -6.56 -2.52 -10.48
N LEU A 242 -7.26 -1.67 -9.73
CA LEU A 242 -7.88 -2.01 -8.45
C LEU A 242 -9.40 -1.86 -8.56
N LYS A 243 -10.13 -2.79 -7.96
CA LYS A 243 -11.57 -2.74 -7.77
C LYS A 243 -11.91 -2.92 -6.29
N GLY A 244 -12.59 -1.95 -5.71
CA GLY A 244 -13.16 -2.03 -4.36
C GLY A 244 -14.55 -2.64 -4.36
N PHE A 245 -14.86 -3.38 -3.29
CA PHE A 245 -16.14 -4.05 -3.06
C PHE A 245 -16.86 -3.56 -1.81
N THR A 246 -16.24 -2.67 -1.06
CA THR A 246 -16.82 -2.10 0.16
C THR A 246 -16.60 -0.59 0.18
N ASN A 247 -17.41 0.11 0.97
CA ASN A 247 -17.20 1.55 1.18
C ASN A 247 -15.93 1.89 1.98
N GLY A 248 -15.14 0.89 2.38
CA GLY A 248 -13.86 1.03 3.06
C GLY A 248 -12.66 1.22 2.12
N VAL A 249 -12.88 1.26 0.80
CA VAL A 249 -11.83 1.31 -0.23
C VAL A 249 -12.31 2.15 -1.41
N PRO A 250 -11.42 2.56 -2.35
CA PRO A 250 -11.83 3.21 -3.59
C PRO A 250 -12.77 2.31 -4.39
N ASP A 251 -13.67 2.89 -5.17
CA ASP A 251 -14.49 2.13 -6.10
C ASP A 251 -13.62 1.54 -7.22
N TRP A 252 -12.65 2.33 -7.69
CA TRP A 252 -11.66 1.98 -8.70
C TRP A 252 -10.32 2.66 -8.45
N GLY A 253 -9.26 2.02 -8.91
CA GLY A 253 -7.93 2.58 -8.95
C GLY A 253 -7.11 2.04 -10.10
N VAL A 254 -6.16 2.82 -10.58
CA VAL A 254 -5.15 2.41 -11.55
C VAL A 254 -3.81 2.98 -11.11
N GLY A 255 -2.75 2.28 -11.40
CA GLY A 255 -1.41 2.77 -11.10
C GLY A 255 -0.34 2.14 -11.97
N ALA A 256 0.77 2.84 -12.06
CA ALA A 256 1.97 2.35 -12.71
C ALA A 256 3.20 2.79 -11.92
N THR A 257 4.21 1.93 -11.89
CA THR A 257 5.50 2.21 -11.25
C THR A 257 6.64 1.87 -12.18
N VAL A 258 7.75 2.53 -11.97
CA VAL A 258 9.03 2.23 -12.59
C VAL A 258 10.10 2.17 -11.51
N ALA A 259 10.94 1.16 -11.55
CA ALA A 259 12.04 0.96 -10.62
C ALA A 259 13.36 0.87 -11.41
N TYR A 260 14.38 1.54 -10.87
CA TYR A 260 15.75 1.51 -11.35
C TYR A 260 16.65 0.83 -10.33
N LEU A 261 17.37 -0.19 -10.76
CA LEU A 261 18.41 -0.87 -9.96
C LEU A 261 19.74 -0.16 -10.16
N LEU A 262 20.36 0.21 -9.03
CA LEU A 262 21.68 0.86 -8.96
C LEU A 262 22.78 -0.18 -8.76
#